data_950826a10fce2203e6fbf7b2d320f1c0
#
_entry.id   950826a10fce2203e6fbf7b2d320f1c0
#
_cell.length_a   1.000
_cell.length_b   1.000
_cell.length_c   1.000
_cell.angle_alpha   90.00
_cell.angle_beta   90.00
_cell.angle_gamma   90.00
#
_symmetry.space_group_name_H-M   'P 1'
#
loop_
_entity.id
_entity.type
_entity.pdbx_description
1 polymer ?
#
loop_
_entity_poly.entity_id
_entity_poly.type
_entity_poly.pdbx_seq_one_letter_code
_entity_poly.pdbx_strand_id
1 'polypeptide(L)'
;MEFSGTPQEWNAYIAGQPHAQFLQSYEWGVFQKSLGRRVWYLGGGEQKESVRCLAIAYPLKGTMFYLMCPRGPVGVPSDVWSKEFIKWSHEQGAQFARIEPIESVPMKATHVRDVEPSHTRIVDLSKTENELLSVMHPKTRYNIHLSQKKGVIVAAKKYNEITSDELAMWWALSSETAKRNKISVHSREYYQKLLTSFPYITLYQAKWQGSVVAMAVMVGFGDTMYYLYGASTQEHKEVMAPYLLQWQAMVDAKNVGYRYYDFWGVAPDDSSTHPLAGVTRFKKGFGGEVITYPGTFDIPFKKLPYILYTLLRHVKRSL
;
A
#
# COMPACT_ATOMS: atom_id res chain seq x y z
N MET A 1 -11.25 23.15 -7.89
CA MET A 1 -10.31 22.35 -7.05
C MET A 1 -11.00 21.11 -6.46
N GLU A 2 -12.12 21.23 -5.71
CA GLU A 2 -12.84 20.04 -5.27
C GLU A 2 -13.53 19.36 -6.46
N PHE A 3 -13.46 18.04 -6.49
CA PHE A 3 -14.07 17.24 -7.57
C PHE A 3 -15.58 17.15 -7.39
N SER A 4 -16.33 17.46 -8.43
CA SER A 4 -17.80 17.49 -8.42
C SER A 4 -18.47 16.29 -9.11
N GLY A 5 -17.68 15.33 -9.62
CA GLY A 5 -18.19 14.13 -10.28
C GLY A 5 -18.57 13.01 -9.32
N THR A 6 -18.91 11.86 -9.87
CA THR A 6 -19.33 10.67 -9.14
C THR A 6 -18.13 9.86 -8.63
N PRO A 7 -18.31 8.96 -7.62
CA PRO A 7 -17.30 8.00 -7.22
C PRO A 7 -16.81 7.11 -8.37
N GLN A 8 -17.70 6.75 -9.27
CA GLN A 8 -17.40 5.92 -10.45
C GLN A 8 -16.46 6.65 -11.42
N GLU A 9 -16.74 7.92 -11.71
CA GLU A 9 -15.87 8.76 -12.56
C GLU A 9 -14.50 8.99 -11.91
N TRP A 10 -14.47 9.16 -10.58
CA TRP A 10 -13.22 9.24 -9.83
C TRP A 10 -12.38 7.97 -10.02
N ASN A 11 -12.97 6.81 -9.71
CA ASN A 11 -12.27 5.53 -9.79
C ASN A 11 -11.90 5.13 -11.22
N ALA A 12 -12.74 5.44 -12.20
CA ALA A 12 -12.43 5.18 -13.61
C ALA A 12 -11.15 5.92 -14.04
N TYR A 13 -10.99 7.17 -13.60
CA TYR A 13 -9.78 7.94 -13.88
C TYR A 13 -8.54 7.32 -13.18
N ILE A 14 -8.64 7.03 -11.88
CA ILE A 14 -7.52 6.47 -11.11
C ILE A 14 -7.14 5.08 -11.64
N ALA A 15 -8.12 4.22 -11.89
CA ALA A 15 -7.91 2.86 -12.40
C ALA A 15 -7.35 2.81 -13.82
N GLY A 16 -7.61 3.86 -14.62
CA GLY A 16 -7.07 3.98 -15.98
C GLY A 16 -5.61 4.44 -16.05
N GLN A 17 -4.99 4.79 -14.92
CA GLN A 17 -3.59 5.18 -14.89
C GLN A 17 -2.66 3.96 -14.79
N PRO A 18 -1.44 4.04 -15.34
CA PRO A 18 -0.45 2.97 -15.19
C PRO A 18 -0.20 2.66 -13.70
N HIS A 19 -0.22 1.38 -13.35
CA HIS A 19 -0.07 0.93 -11.95
C HIS A 19 -1.04 1.69 -11.02
N ALA A 20 -2.32 1.59 -11.32
CA ALA A 20 -3.42 2.27 -10.64
C ALA A 20 -3.29 2.21 -9.11
N GLN A 21 -3.36 3.35 -8.44
CA GLN A 21 -3.03 3.47 -7.01
C GLN A 21 -4.28 3.38 -6.14
N PHE A 22 -4.52 2.27 -5.46
CA PHE A 22 -5.69 2.09 -4.58
C PHE A 22 -5.75 3.11 -3.43
N LEU A 23 -4.60 3.67 -2.99
CA LEU A 23 -4.54 4.74 -1.99
C LEU A 23 -5.16 6.06 -2.47
N GLN A 24 -5.44 6.16 -3.77
CA GLN A 24 -6.16 7.26 -4.40
C GLN A 24 -7.58 6.87 -4.81
N SER A 25 -8.05 5.63 -4.49
CA SER A 25 -9.44 5.23 -4.78
C SER A 25 -10.44 6.03 -3.93
N TYR A 26 -11.66 6.13 -4.43
CA TYR A 26 -12.75 6.78 -3.68
C TYR A 26 -13.00 6.06 -2.35
N GLU A 27 -13.00 4.74 -2.36
CA GLU A 27 -13.23 3.89 -1.19
C GLU A 27 -12.11 3.99 -0.15
N TRP A 28 -10.87 4.27 -0.58
CA TRP A 28 -9.81 4.59 0.38
C TRP A 28 -10.14 5.85 1.17
N GLY A 29 -10.66 6.88 0.51
CA GLY A 29 -11.14 8.07 1.19
C GLY A 29 -12.30 7.79 2.13
N VAL A 30 -13.27 6.94 1.73
CA VAL A 30 -14.37 6.49 2.61
C VAL A 30 -13.82 5.75 3.83
N PHE A 31 -12.87 4.83 3.64
CA PHE A 31 -12.18 4.15 4.73
C PHE A 31 -11.49 5.14 5.67
N GLN A 32 -10.78 6.14 5.14
CA GLN A 32 -10.13 7.16 5.96
C GLN A 32 -11.13 8.01 6.76
N LYS A 33 -12.31 8.32 6.18
CA LYS A 33 -13.42 8.97 6.88
C LYS A 33 -13.93 8.11 8.04
N SER A 34 -14.04 6.80 7.87
CA SER A 34 -14.45 5.87 8.93
C SER A 34 -13.48 5.85 10.12
N LEU A 35 -12.22 6.23 9.90
CA LEU A 35 -11.21 6.42 10.94
C LEU A 35 -11.27 7.82 11.62
N GLY A 36 -12.30 8.63 11.29
CA GLY A 36 -12.50 9.97 11.85
C GLY A 36 -11.68 11.07 11.16
N ARG A 37 -11.10 10.83 10.00
CA ARG A 37 -10.32 11.82 9.26
C ARG A 37 -11.18 12.65 8.32
N ARG A 38 -10.85 13.94 8.16
CA ARG A 38 -11.39 14.75 7.07
C ARG A 38 -10.70 14.36 5.77
N VAL A 39 -11.49 14.28 4.70
CA VAL A 39 -11.01 13.81 3.39
C VAL A 39 -11.63 14.67 2.30
N TRP A 40 -10.82 15.05 1.32
CA TRP A 40 -11.23 15.78 0.13
C TRP A 40 -10.77 15.06 -1.13
N TYR A 41 -11.63 15.07 -2.11
CA TYR A 41 -11.34 14.60 -3.46
C TYR A 41 -11.11 15.83 -4.32
N LEU A 42 -9.87 16.02 -4.78
CA LEU A 42 -9.48 17.20 -5.55
C LEU A 42 -9.33 16.82 -7.02
N GLY A 43 -9.84 17.63 -7.90
CA GLY A 43 -9.77 17.41 -9.32
C GLY A 43 -9.75 18.72 -10.10
N GLY A 44 -9.24 18.68 -11.33
CA GLY A 44 -9.20 19.81 -12.22
C GLY A 44 -8.48 19.47 -13.52
N GLY A 45 -8.56 20.41 -14.49
CA GLY A 45 -8.01 20.27 -15.82
C GLY A 45 -9.00 19.72 -16.84
N GLU A 46 -8.76 20.00 -18.12
CA GLU A 46 -9.48 19.38 -19.25
C GLU A 46 -9.01 17.93 -19.43
N GLN A 47 -9.75 17.12 -20.21
CA GLN A 47 -9.58 15.65 -20.26
C GLN A 47 -8.12 15.13 -20.40
N LYS A 48 -7.25 15.84 -21.11
CA LYS A 48 -5.84 15.47 -21.31
C LYS A 48 -4.90 15.94 -20.19
N GLU A 49 -5.33 16.93 -19.40
CA GLU A 49 -4.56 17.52 -18.28
C GLU A 49 -5.27 17.30 -16.94
N SER A 50 -6.16 16.31 -16.88
CA SER A 50 -6.91 16.07 -15.66
C SER A 50 -5.98 15.51 -14.58
N VAL A 51 -6.15 16.03 -13.37
CA VAL A 51 -5.45 15.60 -12.17
C VAL A 51 -6.46 15.18 -11.13
N ARG A 52 -6.18 14.11 -10.39
CA ARG A 52 -6.94 13.72 -9.22
C ARG A 52 -5.99 13.60 -8.02
N CYS A 53 -6.46 14.08 -6.88
CA CYS A 53 -5.68 14.00 -5.65
C CYS A 53 -6.60 13.80 -4.45
N LEU A 54 -6.53 12.63 -3.83
CA LEU A 54 -7.16 12.38 -2.55
C LEU A 54 -6.30 13.01 -1.45
N ALA A 55 -6.83 14.01 -0.77
CA ALA A 55 -6.17 14.70 0.34
C ALA A 55 -6.83 14.31 1.67
N ILE A 56 -6.03 13.89 2.64
CA ILE A 56 -6.47 13.37 3.93
C ILE A 56 -5.85 14.21 5.04
N ALA A 57 -6.67 14.74 5.97
CA ALA A 57 -6.17 15.47 7.13
C ALA A 57 -5.59 14.50 8.19
N TYR A 58 -4.32 14.66 8.49
CA TYR A 58 -3.65 13.96 9.57
C TYR A 58 -3.42 14.92 10.75
N PRO A 59 -3.85 14.55 11.94
CA PRO A 59 -3.77 15.45 13.10
C PRO A 59 -2.31 15.70 13.50
N LEU A 60 -2.09 16.92 13.96
CA LEU A 60 -0.91 17.36 14.68
C LEU A 60 -1.31 17.65 16.15
N LYS A 61 -0.63 18.56 16.83
CA LYS A 61 -1.00 18.96 18.19
C LYS A 61 -2.22 19.90 18.18
N GLY A 62 -3.18 19.66 19.05
CA GLY A 62 -4.41 20.47 19.16
C GLY A 62 -5.29 20.32 17.92
N THR A 63 -5.75 21.44 17.38
CA THR A 63 -6.60 21.51 16.18
C THR A 63 -5.81 21.53 14.86
N MET A 64 -4.48 21.57 14.94
CA MET A 64 -3.61 21.62 13.75
C MET A 64 -3.61 20.28 13.03
N PHE A 65 -3.45 20.33 11.71
CA PHE A 65 -3.33 19.16 10.85
C PHE A 65 -2.43 19.47 9.65
N TYR A 66 -1.96 18.42 9.00
CA TYR A 66 -1.37 18.48 7.65
C TYR A 66 -2.19 17.65 6.68
N LEU A 67 -2.10 17.94 5.40
CA LEU A 67 -2.70 17.13 4.34
C LEU A 67 -1.71 16.05 3.91
N MET A 68 -2.17 14.82 3.87
CA MET A 68 -1.47 13.68 3.28
C MET A 68 -2.16 13.29 1.98
N CYS A 69 -1.40 13.23 0.89
CA CYS A 69 -1.85 12.77 -0.42
C CYS A 69 -1.06 11.50 -0.80
N PRO A 70 -1.46 10.32 -0.27
CA PRO A 70 -0.69 9.10 -0.48
C PRO A 70 -0.77 8.67 -1.95
N ARG A 71 0.36 8.40 -2.59
CA ARG A 71 0.44 8.08 -4.03
C ARG A 71 -0.24 9.11 -4.94
N GLY A 72 -0.29 10.36 -4.51
CA GLY A 72 -0.91 11.46 -5.25
C GLY A 72 -0.11 12.75 -5.18
N PRO A 73 -0.41 13.71 -6.09
CA PRO A 73 -1.47 13.67 -7.11
C PRO A 73 -1.23 12.62 -8.20
N VAL A 74 -2.30 12.18 -8.84
CA VAL A 74 -2.32 11.27 -9.99
C VAL A 74 -2.61 12.07 -11.26
N GLY A 75 -1.89 11.80 -12.34
CA GLY A 75 -1.81 12.63 -13.54
C GLY A 75 -0.69 13.66 -13.42
N VAL A 76 -0.45 14.43 -14.47
CA VAL A 76 0.63 15.44 -14.51
C VAL A 76 0.05 16.82 -14.16
N PRO A 77 0.29 17.34 -12.94
CA PRO A 77 -0.20 18.65 -12.55
C PRO A 77 0.41 19.76 -13.40
N SER A 78 -0.40 20.68 -13.90
CA SER A 78 0.08 21.94 -14.46
C SER A 78 0.52 22.91 -13.35
N ASP A 79 1.27 23.95 -13.74
CA ASP A 79 1.63 25.05 -12.82
C ASP A 79 0.38 25.72 -12.22
N VAL A 80 -0.69 25.85 -13.00
CA VAL A 80 -1.97 26.42 -12.56
C VAL A 80 -2.57 25.56 -11.47
N TRP A 81 -2.72 24.24 -11.71
CA TRP A 81 -3.26 23.31 -10.73
C TRP A 81 -2.42 23.30 -9.45
N SER A 82 -1.09 23.33 -9.59
CA SER A 82 -0.16 23.35 -8.45
C SER A 82 -0.35 24.57 -7.57
N LYS A 83 -0.49 25.76 -8.18
CA LYS A 83 -0.76 27.01 -7.45
C LYS A 83 -2.13 26.99 -6.76
N GLU A 84 -3.16 26.49 -7.43
CA GLU A 84 -4.50 26.32 -6.86
C GLU A 84 -4.52 25.34 -5.70
N PHE A 85 -3.82 24.20 -5.81
CA PHE A 85 -3.68 23.23 -4.73
C PHE A 85 -3.04 23.84 -3.49
N ILE A 86 -1.95 24.59 -3.65
CA ILE A 86 -1.25 25.29 -2.55
C ILE A 86 -2.20 26.30 -1.89
N LYS A 87 -2.87 27.15 -2.70
CA LYS A 87 -3.82 28.14 -2.19
C LYS A 87 -4.96 27.48 -1.42
N TRP A 88 -5.63 26.51 -2.02
CA TRP A 88 -6.73 25.77 -1.41
C TRP A 88 -6.30 25.09 -0.09
N SER A 89 -5.14 24.43 -0.09
CA SER A 89 -4.62 23.75 1.10
C SER A 89 -4.36 24.72 2.26
N HIS A 90 -3.86 25.92 1.95
CA HIS A 90 -3.67 26.99 2.94
C HIS A 90 -5.00 27.50 3.48
N GLU A 91 -6.03 27.69 2.61
CA GLU A 91 -7.38 28.13 2.96
C GLU A 91 -8.09 27.08 3.86
N GLN A 92 -7.82 25.77 3.69
CA GLN A 92 -8.31 24.74 4.59
C GLN A 92 -7.66 24.79 6.00
N GLY A 93 -6.63 25.61 6.20
CA GLY A 93 -5.92 25.75 7.47
C GLY A 93 -4.84 24.71 7.71
N ALA A 94 -4.44 23.96 6.69
CA ALA A 94 -3.34 23.00 6.80
C ALA A 94 -2.01 23.70 7.12
N GLN A 95 -1.16 23.05 7.90
CA GLN A 95 0.17 23.59 8.22
C GLN A 95 1.16 23.34 7.07
N PHE A 96 1.03 22.22 6.40
CA PHE A 96 1.76 21.80 5.20
C PHE A 96 0.96 20.73 4.46
N ALA A 97 1.30 20.49 3.19
CA ALA A 97 0.87 19.29 2.49
C ALA A 97 2.04 18.34 2.33
N ARG A 98 1.78 17.06 2.46
CA ARG A 98 2.68 15.95 2.15
C ARG A 98 2.13 15.20 0.97
N ILE A 99 2.87 15.17 -0.12
CA ILE A 99 2.48 14.51 -1.36
C ILE A 99 3.44 13.36 -1.67
N GLU A 100 2.92 12.33 -2.33
CA GLU A 100 3.67 11.18 -2.82
C GLU A 100 3.31 10.91 -4.27
N PRO A 101 3.73 11.79 -5.19
CA PRO A 101 3.34 11.70 -6.58
C PRO A 101 3.91 10.43 -7.22
N ILE A 102 3.17 9.88 -8.19
CA ILE A 102 3.67 8.76 -8.99
C ILE A 102 4.59 9.20 -10.13
N GLU A 103 4.53 10.47 -10.49
CA GLU A 103 5.40 11.15 -11.47
C GLU A 103 5.93 12.46 -10.89
N SER A 104 6.95 13.02 -11.52
CA SER A 104 7.50 14.32 -11.11
C SER A 104 6.45 15.42 -11.21
N VAL A 105 6.38 16.28 -10.21
CA VAL A 105 5.41 17.38 -10.14
C VAL A 105 6.11 18.74 -10.19
N PRO A 106 5.57 19.77 -10.90
CA PRO A 106 6.15 21.08 -11.01
C PRO A 106 5.82 21.94 -9.77
N MET A 107 6.14 21.43 -8.58
CA MET A 107 5.90 22.14 -7.32
C MET A 107 7.20 22.30 -6.53
N LYS A 108 7.40 23.48 -5.95
CA LYS A 108 8.50 23.70 -5.01
C LYS A 108 8.19 22.95 -3.71
N ALA A 109 8.80 21.79 -3.55
CA ALA A 109 8.61 20.91 -2.42
C ALA A 109 9.96 20.41 -1.87
N THR A 110 9.98 20.01 -0.61
CA THR A 110 11.18 19.47 0.04
C THR A 110 11.04 17.96 0.13
N HIS A 111 11.99 17.22 -0.45
CA HIS A 111 12.04 15.76 -0.30
C HIS A 111 12.24 15.41 1.19
N VAL A 112 11.43 14.48 1.67
CA VAL A 112 11.49 13.98 3.06
C VAL A 112 11.55 12.47 3.05
N ARG A 113 11.74 11.86 4.21
CA ARG A 113 11.72 10.40 4.31
C ARG A 113 10.37 9.85 3.88
N ASP A 114 10.39 8.83 3.04
CA ASP A 114 9.21 8.18 2.49
C ASP A 114 8.25 7.70 3.60
N VAL A 115 6.95 7.90 3.34
CA VAL A 115 5.86 7.33 4.13
C VAL A 115 5.41 6.03 3.49
N GLU A 116 4.97 6.10 2.23
CA GLU A 116 4.81 4.91 1.41
C GLU A 116 6.13 4.56 0.72
N PRO A 117 6.44 3.28 0.52
CA PRO A 117 7.72 2.87 -0.07
C PRO A 117 7.92 3.45 -1.48
N SER A 118 9.00 4.18 -1.71
CA SER A 118 9.33 4.71 -3.04
C SER A 118 9.74 3.64 -4.05
N HIS A 119 10.11 2.45 -3.58
CA HIS A 119 10.47 1.32 -4.44
C HIS A 119 9.50 0.17 -4.18
N THR A 120 8.83 -0.30 -5.24
CA THR A 120 7.95 -1.47 -5.19
C THR A 120 8.41 -2.52 -6.21
N ARG A 121 8.06 -3.79 -5.95
CA ARG A 121 8.36 -4.88 -6.87
C ARG A 121 7.08 -5.37 -7.53
N ILE A 122 7.04 -5.30 -8.85
CA ILE A 122 5.86 -5.64 -9.65
C ILE A 122 6.16 -6.82 -10.58
N VAL A 123 5.24 -7.77 -10.63
CA VAL A 123 5.25 -8.92 -11.54
C VAL A 123 4.16 -8.72 -12.58
N ASP A 124 4.51 -8.86 -13.86
CA ASP A 124 3.56 -8.87 -14.97
C ASP A 124 2.91 -10.27 -15.07
N LEU A 125 1.61 -10.33 -14.76
CA LEU A 125 0.80 -11.55 -14.80
C LEU A 125 0.27 -11.92 -16.18
N SER A 126 0.57 -11.16 -17.23
CA SER A 126 0.19 -11.51 -18.61
C SER A 126 0.86 -12.81 -19.09
N LYS A 127 2.00 -13.17 -18.49
CA LYS A 127 2.76 -14.40 -18.73
C LYS A 127 1.99 -15.64 -18.26
N THR A 128 2.24 -16.79 -18.88
CA THR A 128 1.71 -18.08 -18.41
C THR A 128 2.29 -18.45 -17.03
N GLU A 129 1.61 -19.33 -16.30
CA GLU A 129 2.11 -19.81 -15.00
C GLU A 129 3.50 -20.45 -15.11
N ASN A 130 3.76 -21.20 -16.17
CA ASN A 130 5.07 -21.81 -16.41
C ASN A 130 6.16 -20.74 -16.63
N GLU A 131 5.87 -19.68 -17.38
CA GLU A 131 6.79 -18.56 -17.56
C GLU A 131 7.02 -17.81 -16.24
N LEU A 132 5.96 -17.56 -15.45
CA LEU A 132 6.08 -16.95 -14.15
C LEU A 132 6.97 -17.80 -13.22
N LEU A 133 6.75 -19.12 -13.16
CA LEU A 133 7.59 -20.02 -12.39
C LEU A 133 9.04 -20.04 -12.91
N SER A 134 9.26 -20.00 -14.23
CA SER A 134 10.60 -20.08 -14.83
C SER A 134 11.50 -18.92 -14.42
N VAL A 135 10.96 -17.71 -14.27
CA VAL A 135 11.72 -16.50 -13.88
C VAL A 135 11.91 -16.36 -12.38
N MET A 136 11.24 -17.18 -11.57
CA MET A 136 11.45 -17.19 -10.11
C MET A 136 12.81 -17.75 -9.74
N HIS A 137 13.35 -17.29 -8.62
CA HIS A 137 14.55 -17.89 -8.04
C HIS A 137 14.35 -19.40 -7.76
N PRO A 138 15.30 -20.29 -8.04
CA PRO A 138 15.15 -21.75 -7.86
C PRO A 138 14.65 -22.14 -6.46
N LYS A 139 15.16 -21.48 -5.40
CA LYS A 139 14.73 -21.71 -4.03
C LYS A 139 13.25 -21.34 -3.79
N THR A 140 12.74 -20.32 -4.48
CA THR A 140 11.32 -19.93 -4.36
C THR A 140 10.42 -20.99 -4.99
N ARG A 141 10.73 -21.47 -6.20
CA ARG A 141 10.02 -22.60 -6.84
C ARG A 141 10.03 -23.85 -5.96
N TYR A 142 11.21 -24.20 -5.45
CA TYR A 142 11.37 -25.34 -4.54
C TYR A 142 10.47 -25.20 -3.30
N ASN A 143 10.42 -24.01 -2.68
CA ASN A 143 9.62 -23.78 -1.48
C ASN A 143 8.10 -23.82 -1.77
N ILE A 144 7.66 -23.35 -2.93
CA ILE A 144 6.27 -23.48 -3.37
C ILE A 144 5.90 -24.97 -3.46
N HIS A 145 6.67 -25.77 -4.20
CA HIS A 145 6.41 -27.22 -4.34
C HIS A 145 6.54 -27.97 -3.02
N LEU A 146 7.50 -27.60 -2.18
CA LEU A 146 7.66 -28.20 -0.85
C LEU A 146 6.43 -27.95 0.01
N SER A 147 5.88 -26.73 -0.01
CA SER A 147 4.68 -26.36 0.74
C SER A 147 3.45 -27.17 0.26
N GLN A 148 3.28 -27.31 -1.06
CA GLN A 148 2.25 -28.17 -1.65
C GLN A 148 2.43 -29.63 -1.21
N LYS A 149 3.65 -30.18 -1.33
CA LYS A 149 3.94 -31.57 -0.95
C LYS A 149 3.69 -31.84 0.54
N LYS A 150 3.89 -30.85 1.40
CA LYS A 150 3.61 -30.94 2.85
C LYS A 150 2.12 -30.81 3.18
N GLY A 151 1.25 -30.57 2.19
CA GLY A 151 -0.19 -30.48 2.37
C GLY A 151 -0.67 -29.14 2.91
N VAL A 152 0.08 -28.05 2.67
CA VAL A 152 -0.43 -26.69 2.97
C VAL A 152 -1.57 -26.37 1.99
N ILE A 153 -2.68 -25.87 2.52
CA ILE A 153 -3.86 -25.47 1.77
C ILE A 153 -4.01 -23.95 1.89
N VAL A 154 -4.24 -23.28 0.76
CA VAL A 154 -4.49 -21.84 0.73
C VAL A 154 -5.94 -21.58 0.39
N ALA A 155 -6.57 -20.69 1.15
CA ALA A 155 -7.94 -20.22 0.91
C ALA A 155 -7.97 -18.69 0.92
N ALA A 156 -8.91 -18.10 0.18
CA ALA A 156 -9.10 -16.66 0.09
C ALA A 156 -10.54 -16.30 0.47
N LYS A 157 -10.72 -15.14 1.12
CA LYS A 157 -12.01 -14.57 1.48
C LYS A 157 -12.06 -13.09 1.14
N LYS A 158 -13.18 -12.65 0.57
CA LYS A 158 -13.45 -11.23 0.34
C LYS A 158 -13.80 -10.52 1.65
N TYR A 159 -13.65 -9.20 1.69
CA TYR A 159 -13.89 -8.37 2.87
C TYR A 159 -15.20 -8.66 3.61
N ASN A 160 -16.29 -8.96 2.90
CA ASN A 160 -17.62 -9.24 3.45
C ASN A 160 -17.83 -10.70 3.92
N GLU A 161 -16.84 -11.57 3.72
CA GLU A 161 -16.84 -12.98 4.14
C GLU A 161 -15.91 -13.23 5.34
N ILE A 162 -15.15 -12.22 5.75
CA ILE A 162 -14.15 -12.33 6.83
C ILE A 162 -14.88 -12.36 8.18
N THR A 163 -14.68 -13.43 8.93
CA THR A 163 -15.30 -13.66 10.23
C THR A 163 -14.54 -13.01 11.38
N SER A 164 -15.18 -12.87 12.54
CA SER A 164 -14.54 -12.38 13.76
C SER A 164 -13.34 -13.23 14.19
N ASP A 165 -13.41 -14.56 13.99
CA ASP A 165 -12.31 -15.47 14.32
C ASP A 165 -11.10 -15.24 13.41
N GLU A 166 -11.34 -15.00 12.13
CA GLU A 166 -10.27 -14.67 11.18
C GLU A 166 -9.63 -13.30 11.45
N LEU A 167 -10.41 -12.32 11.90
CA LEU A 167 -9.89 -11.04 12.38
C LEU A 167 -9.02 -11.21 13.64
N ALA A 168 -9.46 -12.03 14.59
CA ALA A 168 -8.67 -12.34 15.78
C ALA A 168 -7.37 -13.06 15.43
N MET A 169 -7.43 -14.01 14.49
CA MET A 169 -6.29 -14.77 13.99
C MET A 169 -5.29 -13.87 13.24
N TRP A 170 -5.80 -12.98 12.36
CA TRP A 170 -4.98 -11.97 11.71
C TRP A 170 -4.24 -11.10 12.73
N TRP A 171 -4.94 -10.63 13.77
CA TRP A 171 -4.36 -9.81 14.81
C TRP A 171 -3.25 -10.55 15.57
N ALA A 172 -3.48 -11.81 15.94
CA ALA A 172 -2.49 -12.63 16.64
C ALA A 172 -1.22 -12.82 15.80
N LEU A 173 -1.36 -13.26 14.54
CA LEU A 173 -0.22 -13.51 13.63
C LEU A 173 0.52 -12.22 13.26
N SER A 174 -0.20 -11.12 13.02
CA SER A 174 0.43 -9.84 12.69
C SER A 174 1.21 -9.29 13.88
N SER A 175 0.69 -9.43 15.11
CA SER A 175 1.37 -9.02 16.33
C SER A 175 2.63 -9.84 16.61
N GLU A 176 2.57 -11.17 16.41
CA GLU A 176 3.74 -12.07 16.49
C GLU A 176 4.81 -11.68 15.47
N THR A 177 4.40 -11.46 14.22
CA THR A 177 5.28 -11.05 13.12
C THR A 177 5.94 -9.69 13.40
N ALA A 178 5.18 -8.73 13.94
CA ALA A 178 5.68 -7.41 14.29
C ALA A 178 6.73 -7.47 15.41
N LYS A 179 6.45 -8.22 16.47
CA LYS A 179 7.37 -8.44 17.60
C LYS A 179 8.69 -9.07 17.12
N ARG A 180 8.59 -10.11 16.31
CA ARG A 180 9.76 -10.82 15.74
C ARG A 180 10.63 -9.92 14.87
N ASN A 181 9.99 -9.13 14.01
CA ASN A 181 10.70 -8.30 13.02
C ASN A 181 10.99 -6.88 13.54
N LYS A 182 10.64 -6.57 14.78
CA LYS A 182 10.80 -5.24 15.41
C LYS A 182 10.20 -4.12 14.56
N ILE A 183 9.00 -4.35 14.01
CA ILE A 183 8.25 -3.38 13.21
C ILE A 183 6.98 -2.96 13.93
N SER A 184 6.49 -1.76 13.63
CA SER A 184 5.19 -1.29 14.09
C SER A 184 4.08 -1.82 13.19
N VAL A 185 2.94 -2.17 13.79
CA VAL A 185 1.70 -2.50 13.08
C VAL A 185 0.61 -1.49 13.45
N HIS A 186 -0.43 -1.42 12.63
CA HIS A 186 -1.61 -0.61 12.94
C HIS A 186 -2.36 -1.18 14.15
N SER A 187 -3.28 -0.40 14.71
CA SER A 187 -4.13 -0.85 15.82
C SER A 187 -5.08 -1.99 15.37
N ARG A 188 -5.56 -2.77 16.33
CA ARG A 188 -6.57 -3.81 16.08
C ARG A 188 -7.82 -3.24 15.41
N GLU A 189 -8.27 -2.07 15.87
CA GLU A 189 -9.41 -1.37 15.30
C GLU A 189 -9.19 -0.98 13.83
N TYR A 190 -7.99 -0.50 13.47
CA TYR A 190 -7.64 -0.20 12.10
C TYR A 190 -7.79 -1.41 11.19
N TYR A 191 -7.19 -2.56 11.58
CA TYR A 191 -7.30 -3.79 10.80
C TYR A 191 -8.73 -4.31 10.73
N GLN A 192 -9.48 -4.24 11.82
CA GLN A 192 -10.89 -4.64 11.82
C GLN A 192 -11.66 -3.81 10.79
N LYS A 193 -11.58 -2.49 10.83
CA LYS A 193 -12.24 -1.62 9.85
C LYS A 193 -11.76 -1.87 8.42
N LEU A 194 -10.44 -1.99 8.22
CA LEU A 194 -9.89 -2.25 6.89
C LEU A 194 -10.42 -3.56 6.30
N LEU A 195 -10.34 -4.64 7.06
CA LEU A 195 -10.67 -5.99 6.58
C LEU A 195 -12.17 -6.22 6.39
N THR A 196 -13.04 -5.43 7.03
CA THR A 196 -14.50 -5.62 6.95
C THR A 196 -15.24 -4.53 6.17
N SER A 197 -14.59 -3.40 5.83
CA SER A 197 -15.27 -2.28 5.18
C SER A 197 -14.62 -1.81 3.89
N PHE A 198 -13.38 -2.21 3.60
CA PHE A 198 -12.72 -1.81 2.36
C PHE A 198 -12.96 -2.85 1.26
N PRO A 199 -13.75 -2.54 0.21
CA PRO A 199 -14.32 -3.54 -0.68
C PRO A 199 -13.33 -4.25 -1.58
N TYR A 200 -12.11 -3.72 -1.70
CA TYR A 200 -11.05 -4.30 -2.54
C TYR A 200 -10.18 -5.33 -1.80
N ILE A 201 -10.47 -5.60 -0.51
CA ILE A 201 -9.71 -6.55 0.30
C ILE A 201 -10.05 -8.00 -0.08
N THR A 202 -8.99 -8.79 -0.16
CA THR A 202 -9.03 -10.25 -0.12
C THR A 202 -8.04 -10.73 0.95
N LEU A 203 -8.52 -11.48 1.92
CA LEU A 203 -7.70 -12.09 2.97
C LEU A 203 -7.35 -13.52 2.56
N TYR A 204 -6.06 -13.77 2.38
CA TYR A 204 -5.53 -15.11 2.13
C TYR A 204 -5.09 -15.77 3.43
N GLN A 205 -5.35 -17.08 3.54
CA GLN A 205 -4.94 -17.91 4.68
C GLN A 205 -4.28 -19.18 4.16
N ALA A 206 -3.11 -19.49 4.66
CA ALA A 206 -2.45 -20.77 4.46
C ALA A 206 -2.59 -21.62 5.72
N LYS A 207 -3.18 -22.81 5.57
CA LYS A 207 -3.42 -23.78 6.66
C LYS A 207 -2.57 -25.02 6.48
N TRP A 208 -2.05 -25.53 7.58
CA TRP A 208 -1.35 -26.79 7.64
C TRP A 208 -1.86 -27.59 8.83
N GLN A 209 -2.28 -28.84 8.58
CA GLN A 209 -2.89 -29.73 9.60
C GLN A 209 -3.99 -29.03 10.44
N GLY A 210 -4.84 -28.25 9.77
CA GLY A 210 -5.95 -27.52 10.41
C GLY A 210 -5.57 -26.17 11.03
N SER A 211 -4.29 -25.90 11.28
CA SER A 211 -3.81 -24.65 11.88
C SER A 211 -3.45 -23.60 10.81
N VAL A 212 -3.79 -22.33 11.03
CA VAL A 212 -3.38 -21.22 10.17
C VAL A 212 -1.93 -20.87 10.47
N VAL A 213 -1.05 -21.00 9.46
CA VAL A 213 0.41 -20.79 9.60
C VAL A 213 0.91 -19.54 8.88
N ALA A 214 0.13 -18.99 7.94
CA ALA A 214 0.40 -17.69 7.33
C ALA A 214 -0.90 -17.04 6.85
N MET A 215 -0.92 -15.72 6.84
CA MET A 215 -2.01 -14.91 6.29
C MET A 215 -1.44 -13.73 5.50
N ALA A 216 -2.21 -13.27 4.51
CA ALA A 216 -1.88 -12.06 3.76
C ALA A 216 -3.12 -11.27 3.39
N VAL A 217 -3.01 -9.94 3.45
CA VAL A 217 -4.04 -9.00 3.01
C VAL A 217 -3.65 -8.49 1.64
N MET A 218 -4.53 -8.74 0.68
CA MET A 218 -4.39 -8.26 -0.70
C MET A 218 -5.43 -7.18 -0.98
N VAL A 219 -5.06 -6.24 -1.84
CA VAL A 219 -5.95 -5.19 -2.36
C VAL A 219 -5.97 -5.29 -3.88
N GLY A 220 -7.12 -5.53 -4.47
CA GLY A 220 -7.28 -5.52 -5.93
C GLY A 220 -7.89 -4.20 -6.39
N PHE A 221 -7.16 -3.40 -7.20
CA PHE A 221 -7.68 -2.14 -7.73
C PHE A 221 -7.13 -1.87 -9.14
N GLY A 222 -8.00 -1.41 -10.03
CA GLY A 222 -7.63 -1.22 -11.42
C GLY A 222 -7.14 -2.53 -12.06
N ASP A 223 -5.95 -2.49 -12.61
CA ASP A 223 -5.27 -3.62 -13.24
C ASP A 223 -4.28 -4.35 -12.32
N THR A 224 -4.22 -3.98 -11.04
CA THR A 224 -3.17 -4.42 -10.11
C THR A 224 -3.72 -5.06 -8.84
N MET A 225 -3.15 -6.20 -8.45
CA MET A 225 -3.31 -6.83 -7.14
C MET A 225 -2.11 -6.48 -6.25
N TYR A 226 -2.35 -5.84 -5.11
CA TYR A 226 -1.33 -5.40 -4.16
C TYR A 226 -1.21 -6.33 -2.97
N TYR A 227 -0.01 -6.79 -2.66
CA TYR A 227 0.32 -7.44 -1.40
C TYR A 227 0.58 -6.41 -0.30
N LEU A 228 -0.47 -6.05 0.44
CA LEU A 228 -0.42 -4.95 1.40
C LEU A 228 0.21 -5.34 2.73
N TYR A 229 -0.23 -6.45 3.33
CA TYR A 229 0.29 -6.95 4.60
C TYR A 229 0.45 -8.46 4.58
N GLY A 230 1.45 -8.96 5.31
CA GLY A 230 1.67 -10.38 5.50
C GLY A 230 2.09 -10.71 6.93
N ALA A 231 1.62 -11.86 7.41
CA ALA A 231 1.94 -12.38 8.72
C ALA A 231 2.13 -13.90 8.66
N SER A 232 3.04 -14.43 9.48
CA SER A 232 3.27 -15.86 9.58
C SER A 232 3.80 -16.22 10.95
N THR A 233 3.43 -17.40 11.45
CA THR A 233 4.00 -17.95 12.66
C THR A 233 5.46 -18.41 12.46
N GLN A 234 6.21 -18.49 13.55
CA GLN A 234 7.51 -19.20 13.58
C GLN A 234 7.35 -20.71 13.72
N GLU A 235 6.29 -21.10 14.36
CA GLU A 235 5.92 -22.50 14.43
C GLU A 235 5.63 -23.02 13.02
N HIS A 236 6.19 -24.18 12.67
CA HIS A 236 6.02 -24.79 11.34
C HIS A 236 6.58 -23.96 10.16
N LYS A 237 7.59 -23.08 10.40
CA LYS A 237 8.24 -22.31 9.32
C LYS A 237 8.82 -23.21 8.20
N GLU A 238 9.14 -24.45 8.51
CA GLU A 238 9.67 -25.46 7.59
C GLU A 238 8.63 -25.92 6.55
N VAL A 239 7.34 -25.60 6.69
CA VAL A 239 6.33 -25.89 5.67
C VAL A 239 6.29 -24.85 4.56
N MET A 240 7.04 -23.77 4.69
CA MET A 240 7.21 -22.70 3.67
C MET A 240 5.88 -22.07 3.18
N ALA A 241 4.85 -22.06 4.03
CA ALA A 241 3.51 -21.60 3.70
C ALA A 241 3.43 -20.21 3.04
N PRO A 242 4.23 -19.17 3.44
CA PRO A 242 4.20 -17.88 2.77
C PRO A 242 4.53 -17.94 1.27
N TYR A 243 5.34 -18.89 0.81
CA TYR A 243 5.69 -19.03 -0.60
C TYR A 243 4.50 -19.55 -1.42
N LEU A 244 3.80 -20.57 -0.92
CA LEU A 244 2.61 -21.10 -1.59
C LEU A 244 1.47 -20.07 -1.55
N LEU A 245 1.30 -19.36 -0.43
CA LEU A 245 0.28 -18.34 -0.29
C LEU A 245 0.46 -17.23 -1.35
N GLN A 246 1.68 -16.71 -1.51
CA GLN A 246 1.96 -15.69 -2.53
C GLN A 246 1.75 -16.22 -3.94
N TRP A 247 2.18 -17.44 -4.24
CA TRP A 247 1.98 -18.06 -5.54
C TRP A 247 0.49 -18.21 -5.86
N GLN A 248 -0.31 -18.75 -4.91
CA GLN A 248 -1.75 -18.87 -5.09
C GLN A 248 -2.42 -17.51 -5.33
N ALA A 249 -2.02 -16.47 -4.57
CA ALA A 249 -2.55 -15.13 -4.76
C ALA A 249 -2.21 -14.54 -6.14
N MET A 250 -1.01 -14.83 -6.68
CA MET A 250 -0.63 -14.44 -8.06
C MET A 250 -1.48 -15.16 -9.12
N VAL A 251 -1.69 -16.48 -8.94
CA VAL A 251 -2.52 -17.29 -9.86
C VAL A 251 -3.97 -16.81 -9.83
N ASP A 252 -4.54 -16.60 -8.63
CA ASP A 252 -5.90 -16.12 -8.48
C ASP A 252 -6.06 -14.71 -9.09
N ALA A 253 -5.10 -13.81 -8.85
CA ALA A 253 -5.09 -12.47 -9.42
C ALA A 253 -5.09 -12.52 -10.97
N LYS A 254 -4.24 -13.37 -11.57
CA LYS A 254 -4.22 -13.60 -13.00
C LYS A 254 -5.55 -14.11 -13.53
N ASN A 255 -6.14 -15.10 -12.87
CA ASN A 255 -7.41 -15.73 -13.29
C ASN A 255 -8.61 -14.77 -13.23
N VAL A 256 -8.57 -13.78 -12.31
CA VAL A 256 -9.58 -12.72 -12.19
C VAL A 256 -9.33 -11.59 -13.21
N GLY A 257 -8.17 -11.55 -13.87
CA GLY A 257 -7.86 -10.60 -14.92
C GLY A 257 -6.96 -9.43 -14.51
N TYR A 258 -6.36 -9.47 -13.33
CA TYR A 258 -5.32 -8.49 -12.99
C TYR A 258 -4.09 -8.70 -13.86
N ARG A 259 -3.56 -7.60 -14.37
CA ARG A 259 -2.36 -7.59 -15.21
C ARG A 259 -1.08 -7.60 -14.37
N TYR A 260 -1.12 -6.96 -13.20
CA TYR A 260 0.05 -6.79 -12.33
C TYR A 260 -0.19 -7.34 -10.94
N TYR A 261 0.90 -7.85 -10.36
CA TYR A 261 0.96 -8.18 -8.94
C TYR A 261 2.07 -7.37 -8.29
N ASP A 262 1.68 -6.42 -7.44
CA ASP A 262 2.60 -5.54 -6.74
C ASP A 262 2.89 -6.10 -5.34
N PHE A 263 4.11 -6.56 -5.13
CA PHE A 263 4.59 -7.00 -3.81
C PHE A 263 4.73 -5.86 -2.80
N TRP A 264 4.45 -4.61 -3.18
CA TRP A 264 4.65 -3.42 -2.38
C TRP A 264 6.12 -3.20 -2.03
N GLY A 265 6.40 -2.40 -0.99
CA GLY A 265 7.71 -1.91 -0.63
C GLY A 265 8.85 -2.92 -0.62
N VAL A 266 9.94 -2.53 -1.25
CA VAL A 266 11.25 -3.20 -1.24
C VAL A 266 12.35 -2.20 -0.88
N ALA A 267 13.53 -2.69 -0.50
CA ALA A 267 14.71 -1.84 -0.35
C ALA A 267 15.14 -1.28 -1.70
N PRO A 268 15.72 -0.06 -1.74
CA PRO A 268 16.20 0.56 -2.97
C PRO A 268 17.39 -0.19 -3.59
N ASP A 269 18.09 -0.94 -2.78
CA ASP A 269 19.27 -1.71 -3.16
C ASP A 269 19.32 -3.07 -2.46
N ASP A 270 20.32 -3.88 -2.75
CA ASP A 270 20.54 -5.20 -2.13
C ASP A 270 21.33 -5.13 -0.79
N SER A 271 21.41 -3.96 -0.14
CA SER A 271 22.10 -3.79 1.15
C SER A 271 21.48 -4.70 2.22
N SER A 272 22.32 -5.53 2.82
CA SER A 272 21.92 -6.43 3.91
C SER A 272 21.57 -5.71 5.21
N THR A 273 21.99 -4.45 5.36
CA THR A 273 21.75 -3.61 6.54
C THR A 273 20.43 -2.85 6.46
N HIS A 274 19.79 -2.79 5.28
CA HIS A 274 18.51 -2.10 5.11
C HIS A 274 17.41 -2.83 5.92
N PRO A 275 16.53 -2.09 6.64
CA PRO A 275 15.44 -2.71 7.44
C PRO A 275 14.54 -3.66 6.64
N LEU A 276 14.38 -3.42 5.33
CA LEU A 276 13.58 -4.27 4.43
C LEU A 276 14.40 -5.39 3.75
N ALA A 277 15.70 -5.58 4.05
CA ALA A 277 16.54 -6.54 3.33
C ALA A 277 15.97 -7.97 3.29
N GLY A 278 15.44 -8.44 4.42
CA GLY A 278 14.85 -9.78 4.52
C GLY A 278 13.60 -9.94 3.66
N VAL A 279 12.69 -8.97 3.73
CA VAL A 279 11.44 -8.97 2.96
C VAL A 279 11.70 -8.71 1.48
N THR A 280 12.70 -7.90 1.14
CA THR A 280 13.13 -7.66 -0.24
C THR A 280 13.63 -8.94 -0.88
N ARG A 281 14.48 -9.70 -0.17
CA ARG A 281 14.98 -11.00 -0.64
C ARG A 281 13.83 -11.99 -0.91
N PHE A 282 12.83 -12.03 -0.01
CA PHE A 282 11.65 -12.87 -0.18
C PHE A 282 10.88 -12.48 -1.45
N LYS A 283 10.54 -11.20 -1.62
CA LYS A 283 9.80 -10.67 -2.77
C LYS A 283 10.56 -10.84 -4.08
N LYS A 284 11.86 -10.55 -4.08
CA LYS A 284 12.77 -10.72 -5.24
C LYS A 284 12.76 -12.15 -5.77
N GLY A 285 12.56 -13.13 -4.88
CA GLY A 285 12.48 -14.54 -5.23
C GLY A 285 11.36 -14.88 -6.21
N PHE A 286 10.29 -14.11 -6.26
CA PHE A 286 9.16 -14.31 -7.17
C PHE A 286 9.36 -13.68 -8.56
N GLY A 287 10.50 -13.03 -8.81
CA GLY A 287 10.78 -12.35 -10.07
C GLY A 287 10.24 -10.92 -10.09
N GLY A 288 9.86 -10.46 -11.27
CA GLY A 288 9.35 -9.11 -11.50
C GLY A 288 10.43 -8.03 -11.48
N GLU A 289 10.00 -6.78 -11.62
CA GLU A 289 10.85 -5.59 -11.73
C GLU A 289 10.61 -4.63 -10.58
N VAL A 290 11.59 -3.77 -10.30
CA VAL A 290 11.44 -2.69 -9.32
C VAL A 290 10.96 -1.44 -10.03
N ILE A 291 9.82 -0.92 -9.58
CA ILE A 291 9.33 0.40 -9.99
C ILE A 291 9.75 1.41 -8.92
N THR A 292 10.31 2.53 -9.37
CA THR A 292 10.76 3.62 -8.49
C THR A 292 9.86 4.83 -8.68
N TYR A 293 9.26 5.29 -7.58
CA TYR A 293 8.47 6.52 -7.51
C TYR A 293 9.33 7.69 -7.02
N PRO A 294 8.93 8.94 -7.27
CA PRO A 294 9.69 10.12 -6.83
C PRO A 294 9.92 10.22 -5.32
N GLY A 295 9.11 9.54 -4.50
CA GLY A 295 9.18 9.57 -3.04
C GLY A 295 8.21 10.58 -2.42
N THR A 296 8.48 10.93 -1.16
CA THR A 296 7.62 11.80 -0.35
C THR A 296 8.15 13.23 -0.29
N PHE A 297 7.27 14.21 -0.51
CA PHE A 297 7.63 15.63 -0.49
C PHE A 297 6.70 16.43 0.41
N ASP A 298 7.26 17.40 1.13
CA ASP A 298 6.51 18.36 1.94
C ASP A 298 6.49 19.74 1.28
N ILE A 299 5.31 20.37 1.31
CA ILE A 299 5.05 21.73 0.86
C ILE A 299 4.60 22.54 2.10
N PRO A 300 5.50 23.24 2.78
CA PRO A 300 5.18 24.01 3.97
C PRO A 300 4.36 25.26 3.64
N PHE A 301 3.25 25.48 4.35
CA PHE A 301 2.46 26.73 4.28
C PHE A 301 2.77 27.64 5.45
N LYS A 302 3.06 27.08 6.64
CA LYS A 302 3.42 27.80 7.86
C LYS A 302 4.78 27.32 8.36
N LYS A 303 5.80 28.16 8.26
CA LYS A 303 7.19 27.80 8.55
C LYS A 303 7.42 27.31 9.99
N LEU A 304 6.94 28.06 11.00
CA LEU A 304 7.17 27.72 12.40
C LEU A 304 6.55 26.38 12.82
N PRO A 305 5.24 26.11 12.60
CA PRO A 305 4.65 24.81 12.90
C PRO A 305 5.32 23.64 12.15
N TYR A 306 5.76 23.86 10.92
CA TYR A 306 6.45 22.85 10.14
C TYR A 306 7.83 22.51 10.72
N ILE A 307 8.63 23.53 11.08
CA ILE A 307 9.95 23.32 11.73
C ILE A 307 9.77 22.57 13.05
N LEU A 308 8.80 22.97 13.88
CA LEU A 308 8.53 22.30 15.14
C LEU A 308 8.12 20.84 14.93
N TYR A 309 7.25 20.57 13.96
CA TYR A 309 6.87 19.21 13.59
C TYR A 309 8.06 18.35 13.16
N THR A 310 8.93 18.88 12.30
CA THR A 310 10.11 18.15 11.81
C THR A 310 11.10 17.85 12.94
N LEU A 311 11.32 18.78 13.84
CA LEU A 311 12.18 18.60 15.03
C LEU A 311 11.61 17.53 15.95
N LEU A 312 10.32 17.61 16.34
CA LEU A 312 9.67 16.63 17.21
C LEU A 312 9.68 15.22 16.60
N ARG A 313 9.50 15.12 15.28
CA ARG A 313 9.56 13.83 14.57
C ARG A 313 10.98 13.25 14.56
N HIS A 314 12.01 14.08 14.49
CA HIS A 314 13.41 13.65 14.59
C HIS A 314 13.70 13.07 15.97
N VAL A 315 13.36 13.81 17.04
CA VAL A 315 13.56 13.37 18.42
C VAL A 315 12.82 12.04 18.72
N LYS A 316 11.56 11.91 18.30
CA LYS A 316 10.75 10.70 18.53
C LYS A 316 11.26 9.44 17.81
N ARG A 317 12.19 9.60 16.87
CA ARG A 317 12.81 8.50 16.09
C ARG A 317 14.22 8.14 16.56
N SER A 318 14.82 9.02 17.35
CA SER A 318 16.15 8.80 17.95
C SER A 318 16.05 8.15 19.34
N LEU A 319 14.84 8.10 19.90
CA LEU A 319 14.47 7.36 21.12
C LEU A 319 13.80 6.02 20.76
#